data_14b52e8a4f2ac888a688028fda6ba3c6
#
_entry.id   14b52e8a4f2ac888a688028fda6ba3c6
#
_cell.length_a   1.000
_cell.length_b   1.000
_cell.length_c   1.000
_cell.angle_alpha   90.00
_cell.angle_beta   90.00
_cell.angle_gamma   90.00
#
_symmetry.space_group_name_H-M   'P 1'
#
loop_
_entity.id
_entity.type
_entity.pdbx_description
1 polymer ?
#
loop_
_entity_poly.entity_id
_entity_poly.type
_entity_poly.pdbx_seq_one_letter_code
_entity_poly.pdbx_strand_id
1 'polypeptide(L)'
;EGKPVVPKLKNLDILAFPLMYPEGKTGEDSPRPRQFYRKSTYHKGRLAHKDPRWRRCLEYLCHLALNGIQVQIDTGMFLMHSIAQTKYETVGQLRNAIENKNEDVLLDLKRITSKVKGSPSWFDGKCRQLQSIDLEKGPCTLFLTLSCNEYAWTDCHEYLIQRNPDLIDLVKKYGSHILFLLDPVSFMNYWKWRVDAFIKVALNPDGDKSIFGYKCLYYYARIEFQERGAPHVHMKIWLENVPVYGIDPEDKVKEFIRKNITCRLPDKNKEPLLYSLVNRFQRHKCSSYCIKKKRFCRMGFPKQVSNELRMNQIKDVAKGRSVNRKRKDLYNLPRNC
;
A
#
# COMPACT_ATOMS: atom_id res chain seq x y z
N GLU A 1 7.30 42.31 -3.38
CA GLU A 1 5.90 42.33 -3.72
C GLU A 1 5.50 40.94 -4.19
N GLY A 2 4.74 40.22 -3.34
CA GLY A 2 4.22 38.90 -3.67
C GLY A 2 3.22 39.01 -4.81
N LYS A 3 3.37 38.19 -5.86
CA LYS A 3 2.34 38.10 -6.90
C LYS A 3 1.01 37.78 -6.21
N PRO A 4 -0.10 38.43 -6.58
CA PRO A 4 -1.40 38.12 -6.00
C PRO A 4 -1.70 36.67 -6.24
N VAL A 5 -2.14 35.95 -5.20
CA VAL A 5 -2.63 34.59 -5.32
C VAL A 5 -3.77 34.63 -6.33
N VAL A 6 -3.60 33.97 -7.46
CA VAL A 6 -4.66 33.86 -8.47
C VAL A 6 -5.87 33.23 -7.77
N PRO A 7 -7.01 33.92 -7.76
CA PRO A 7 -8.20 33.38 -7.12
C PRO A 7 -8.50 32.01 -7.74
N LYS A 8 -8.65 31.00 -6.88
CA LYS A 8 -8.96 29.65 -7.35
C LYS A 8 -10.24 29.69 -8.16
N LEU A 9 -10.18 29.31 -9.43
CA LEU A 9 -11.35 29.24 -10.29
C LEU A 9 -12.42 28.36 -9.66
N LYS A 10 -13.62 28.91 -9.49
CA LYS A 10 -14.76 28.12 -9.00
C LYS A 10 -15.17 27.09 -10.07
N ASN A 11 -15.61 25.93 -9.62
CA ASN A 11 -16.05 24.83 -10.48
C ASN A 11 -15.00 24.41 -11.54
N LEU A 12 -13.74 24.35 -11.14
CA LEU A 12 -12.66 23.94 -12.04
C LEU A 12 -12.89 22.56 -12.63
N ASP A 13 -13.51 21.66 -11.89
CA ASP A 13 -13.88 20.31 -12.31
C ASP A 13 -14.92 20.34 -13.46
N ILE A 14 -15.89 21.24 -13.45
CA ILE A 14 -16.86 21.43 -14.55
C ILE A 14 -16.14 21.94 -15.80
N LEU A 15 -15.27 22.91 -15.63
CA LEU A 15 -14.52 23.50 -16.76
C LEU A 15 -13.55 22.52 -17.38
N ALA A 16 -12.88 21.71 -16.55
CA ALA A 16 -11.89 20.74 -17.00
C ALA A 16 -12.53 19.49 -17.62
N PHE A 17 -13.73 19.12 -17.21
CA PHE A 17 -14.42 17.90 -17.61
C PHE A 17 -15.85 18.14 -18.11
N PRO A 18 -16.08 18.94 -19.14
CA PRO A 18 -17.43 19.33 -19.60
C PRO A 18 -18.29 18.12 -20.00
N LEU A 19 -17.70 17.06 -20.54
CA LEU A 19 -18.42 15.82 -20.89
C LEU A 19 -18.96 15.07 -19.66
N MET A 20 -18.35 15.27 -18.49
CA MET A 20 -18.81 14.67 -17.24
C MET A 20 -19.87 15.52 -16.55
N TYR A 21 -19.96 16.79 -16.92
CA TYR A 21 -20.93 17.78 -16.41
C TYR A 21 -21.70 18.41 -17.55
N PRO A 22 -22.50 17.67 -18.33
CA PRO A 22 -23.11 18.18 -19.57
C PRO A 22 -24.02 19.39 -19.37
N GLU A 23 -24.59 19.55 -18.17
CA GLU A 23 -25.42 20.70 -17.82
C GLU A 23 -24.62 21.87 -17.19
N GLY A 24 -23.30 21.74 -17.04
CA GLY A 24 -22.49 22.75 -16.37
C GLY A 24 -22.84 22.95 -14.89
N LYS A 25 -23.51 21.98 -14.27
CA LYS A 25 -24.04 22.05 -12.90
C LYS A 25 -23.43 20.97 -12.02
N THR A 26 -23.68 21.09 -10.69
CA THR A 26 -23.30 20.08 -9.70
C THR A 26 -21.79 19.81 -9.57
N GLY A 27 -20.94 20.75 -9.92
CA GLY A 27 -19.49 20.70 -9.71
C GLY A 27 -19.07 20.76 -8.22
N GLU A 28 -17.78 20.70 -7.99
CA GLU A 28 -17.21 20.65 -6.63
C GLU A 28 -17.55 21.84 -5.73
N ASP A 29 -17.82 23.01 -6.31
CA ASP A 29 -18.18 24.24 -5.60
C ASP A 29 -19.67 24.51 -5.61
N SER A 30 -20.49 23.65 -6.22
CA SER A 30 -21.95 23.81 -6.28
C SER A 30 -22.59 23.58 -4.91
N PRO A 31 -23.69 24.28 -4.58
CA PRO A 31 -24.48 24.02 -3.37
C PRO A 31 -24.91 22.55 -3.29
N ARG A 32 -24.80 21.95 -2.12
CA ARG A 32 -25.14 20.54 -1.93
C ARG A 32 -25.60 20.24 -0.50
N PRO A 33 -26.29 19.13 -0.27
CA PRO A 33 -26.71 18.71 1.06
C PRO A 33 -25.52 18.62 2.04
N ARG A 34 -25.78 18.90 3.32
CA ARG A 34 -24.76 18.94 4.40
C ARG A 34 -23.83 17.74 4.44
N GLN A 35 -24.35 16.55 4.16
CA GLN A 35 -23.59 15.30 4.12
C GLN A 35 -22.48 15.27 3.05
N PHE A 36 -22.56 16.13 2.03
CA PHE A 36 -21.60 16.20 0.94
C PHE A 36 -20.77 17.50 0.96
N TYR A 37 -20.77 18.24 2.06
CA TYR A 37 -20.01 19.50 2.15
C TYR A 37 -18.51 19.31 1.94
N ARG A 38 -17.96 18.21 2.41
CA ARG A 38 -16.54 17.94 2.17
C ARG A 38 -16.33 17.51 0.72
N LYS A 39 -15.42 18.19 0.00
CA LYS A 39 -15.05 17.84 -1.38
C LYS A 39 -14.68 16.35 -1.50
N SER A 40 -13.94 15.80 -0.54
CA SER A 40 -13.60 14.37 -0.52
C SER A 40 -14.83 13.44 -0.50
N THR A 41 -15.88 13.79 0.21
CA THR A 41 -17.13 13.01 0.26
C THR A 41 -17.90 13.13 -1.05
N TYR A 42 -17.93 14.33 -1.63
CA TYR A 42 -18.50 14.57 -2.94
C TYR A 42 -17.83 13.71 -4.02
N HIS A 43 -16.52 13.72 -4.10
CA HIS A 43 -15.78 12.92 -5.09
C HIS A 43 -15.95 11.42 -4.86
N LYS A 44 -15.97 10.94 -3.61
CA LYS A 44 -16.30 9.54 -3.30
C LYS A 44 -17.69 9.16 -3.80
N GLY A 45 -18.69 10.05 -3.62
CA GLY A 45 -20.03 9.86 -4.14
C GLY A 45 -20.04 9.74 -5.68
N ARG A 46 -19.26 10.56 -6.38
CA ARG A 46 -19.11 10.47 -7.84
C ARG A 46 -18.47 9.15 -8.26
N LEU A 47 -17.39 8.73 -7.63
CA LEU A 47 -16.73 7.44 -7.96
C LEU A 47 -17.61 6.23 -7.65
N ALA A 48 -18.48 6.32 -6.65
CA ALA A 48 -19.45 5.28 -6.32
C ALA A 48 -20.72 5.30 -7.21
N HIS A 49 -20.92 6.35 -8.01
CA HIS A 49 -22.10 6.53 -8.85
C HIS A 49 -22.24 5.38 -9.85
N LYS A 50 -23.50 5.07 -10.24
CA LYS A 50 -23.79 4.03 -11.24
C LYS A 50 -23.21 4.35 -12.62
N ASP A 51 -23.11 5.64 -12.97
CA ASP A 51 -22.50 6.09 -14.21
C ASP A 51 -21.00 5.76 -14.25
N PRO A 52 -20.56 4.90 -15.17
CA PRO A 52 -19.17 4.46 -15.24
C PRO A 52 -18.17 5.55 -15.61
N ARG A 53 -18.61 6.66 -16.21
CA ARG A 53 -17.72 7.75 -16.65
C ARG A 53 -16.85 8.26 -15.50
N TRP A 54 -17.42 8.39 -14.28
CA TRP A 54 -16.70 8.91 -13.10
C TRP A 54 -15.53 8.05 -12.66
N ARG A 55 -15.63 6.74 -12.78
CA ARG A 55 -14.58 5.81 -12.31
C ARG A 55 -13.62 5.36 -13.40
N ARG A 56 -13.96 5.61 -14.68
CA ARG A 56 -13.16 5.22 -15.84
C ARG A 56 -12.36 6.37 -16.45
N CYS A 57 -12.73 7.61 -16.22
CA CYS A 57 -12.00 8.77 -16.73
C CYS A 57 -10.69 8.93 -15.98
N LEU A 58 -9.58 8.49 -16.57
CA LEU A 58 -8.25 8.53 -15.95
C LEU A 58 -7.83 9.96 -15.64
N GLU A 59 -8.13 10.89 -16.53
CA GLU A 59 -7.84 12.32 -16.35
C GLU A 59 -8.57 12.90 -15.14
N TYR A 60 -9.83 12.50 -14.93
CA TYR A 60 -10.59 12.88 -13.75
C TYR A 60 -10.00 12.28 -12.47
N LEU A 61 -9.58 11.02 -12.48
CA LEU A 61 -8.93 10.38 -11.35
C LEU A 61 -7.59 11.07 -11.02
N CYS A 62 -6.81 11.42 -12.04
CA CYS A 62 -5.58 12.19 -11.86
C CYS A 62 -5.86 13.58 -11.28
N HIS A 63 -6.88 14.27 -11.79
CA HIS A 63 -7.32 15.57 -11.25
C HIS A 63 -7.68 15.47 -9.77
N LEU A 64 -8.43 14.44 -9.36
CA LEU A 64 -8.76 14.22 -7.95
C LEU A 64 -7.53 13.99 -7.08
N ALA A 65 -6.58 13.20 -7.58
CA ALA A 65 -5.33 12.93 -6.87
C ALA A 65 -4.50 14.21 -6.69
N LEU A 66 -4.33 14.99 -7.75
CA LEU A 66 -3.59 16.27 -7.73
C LEU A 66 -4.27 17.30 -6.82
N ASN A 67 -5.58 17.45 -6.89
CA ASN A 67 -6.32 18.30 -5.97
C ASN A 67 -6.14 17.89 -4.51
N GLY A 68 -6.12 16.59 -4.23
CA GLY A 68 -5.85 16.06 -2.89
C GLY A 68 -4.46 16.46 -2.37
N ILE A 69 -3.44 16.40 -3.23
CA ILE A 69 -2.07 16.84 -2.91
C ILE A 69 -2.04 18.37 -2.72
N GLN A 70 -2.67 19.13 -3.62
CA GLN A 70 -2.71 20.59 -3.53
C GLN A 70 -3.35 21.07 -2.21
N VAL A 71 -4.46 20.48 -1.80
CA VAL A 71 -5.09 20.79 -0.51
C VAL A 71 -4.14 20.51 0.66
N GLN A 72 -3.34 19.45 0.61
CA GLN A 72 -2.36 19.17 1.65
C GLN A 72 -1.23 20.20 1.68
N ILE A 73 -0.76 20.62 0.50
CA ILE A 73 0.26 21.68 0.36
C ILE A 73 -0.30 23.00 0.88
N ASP A 74 -1.50 23.40 0.46
CA ASP A 74 -2.14 24.65 0.89
C ASP A 74 -2.34 24.67 2.41
N THR A 75 -2.73 23.53 3.01
CA THR A 75 -2.83 23.39 4.47
C THR A 75 -1.47 23.55 5.14
N GLY A 76 -0.44 22.96 4.58
CA GLY A 76 0.95 23.10 5.04
C GLY A 76 1.43 24.54 4.94
N MET A 77 1.17 25.19 3.82
CA MET A 77 1.50 26.62 3.62
C MET A 77 0.79 27.54 4.60
N PHE A 78 -0.51 27.30 4.86
CA PHE A 78 -1.26 28.04 5.87
C PHE A 78 -0.64 27.91 7.27
N LEU A 79 -0.27 26.68 7.66
CA LEU A 79 0.42 26.43 8.93
C LEU A 79 1.79 27.14 8.98
N MET A 80 2.54 27.13 7.87
CA MET A 80 3.81 27.87 7.76
C MET A 80 3.60 29.37 7.98
N HIS A 81 2.62 29.96 7.31
CA HIS A 81 2.31 31.38 7.50
C HIS A 81 1.96 31.72 8.95
N SER A 82 1.15 30.87 9.59
CA SER A 82 0.78 31.08 11.01
C SER A 82 2.00 30.99 11.93
N ILE A 83 2.95 30.11 11.67
CA ILE A 83 4.19 29.99 12.45
C ILE A 83 5.16 31.13 12.12
N ALA A 84 5.28 31.49 10.84
CA ALA A 84 6.17 32.55 10.40
C ALA A 84 5.78 33.90 10.96
N GLN A 85 4.48 34.22 11.03
CA GLN A 85 3.97 35.46 11.64
C GLN A 85 4.33 35.62 13.12
N THR A 86 4.56 34.51 13.81
CA THR A 86 4.92 34.52 15.24
C THR A 86 6.43 34.49 15.48
N LYS A 87 7.25 34.04 14.52
CA LYS A 87 8.71 33.85 14.71
C LYS A 87 9.57 34.69 13.78
N TYR A 88 9.07 35.04 12.59
CA TYR A 88 9.83 35.75 11.56
C TYR A 88 9.01 36.92 11.00
N GLU A 89 9.58 38.11 11.08
CA GLU A 89 8.92 39.32 10.58
C GLU A 89 9.00 39.44 9.05
N THR A 90 10.01 38.83 8.44
CA THR A 90 10.21 38.90 6.99
C THR A 90 10.56 37.55 6.37
N VAL A 91 10.26 37.38 5.07
CA VAL A 91 10.66 36.20 4.27
C VAL A 91 12.17 36.04 4.21
N GLY A 92 12.93 37.14 4.25
CA GLY A 92 14.40 37.12 4.29
C GLY A 92 14.92 36.48 5.57
N GLN A 93 14.35 36.82 6.72
CA GLN A 93 14.74 36.17 8.00
C GLN A 93 14.45 34.67 7.99
N LEU A 94 13.29 34.24 7.46
CA LEU A 94 12.97 32.82 7.32
C LEU A 94 13.94 32.11 6.38
N ARG A 95 14.26 32.73 5.25
CA ARG A 95 15.24 32.15 4.29
C ARG A 95 16.62 31.97 4.92
N ASN A 96 17.14 33.01 5.58
CA ASN A 96 18.42 32.96 6.28
C ASN A 96 18.42 31.89 7.37
N ALA A 97 17.33 31.73 8.11
CA ALA A 97 17.19 30.70 9.13
C ALA A 97 17.22 29.27 8.54
N ILE A 98 16.60 29.08 7.37
CA ILE A 98 16.66 27.79 6.63
C ILE A 98 18.08 27.52 6.11
N GLU A 99 18.74 28.50 5.49
CA GLU A 99 20.10 28.39 4.96
C GLU A 99 21.11 28.11 6.06
N ASN A 100 20.95 28.75 7.22
CA ASN A 100 21.78 28.52 8.41
C ASN A 100 21.41 27.27 9.21
N LYS A 101 20.49 26.43 8.69
CA LYS A 101 20.06 25.17 9.32
C LYS A 101 19.59 25.34 10.77
N ASN A 102 18.89 26.43 11.06
CA ASN A 102 18.32 26.64 12.39
C ASN A 102 17.41 25.46 12.76
N GLU A 103 17.70 24.81 13.89
CA GLU A 103 16.99 23.58 14.30
C GLU A 103 15.50 23.78 14.51
N ASP A 104 15.09 24.93 15.06
CA ASP A 104 13.67 25.24 15.28
C ASP A 104 12.90 25.36 13.97
N VAL A 105 13.50 25.99 12.96
CA VAL A 105 12.88 26.12 11.62
C VAL A 105 12.78 24.75 10.96
N LEU A 106 13.82 23.94 11.06
CA LEU A 106 13.82 22.59 10.50
C LEU A 106 12.79 21.68 11.18
N LEU A 107 12.59 21.84 12.49
CA LEU A 107 11.55 21.12 13.24
C LEU A 107 10.13 21.56 12.79
N ASP A 108 9.90 22.86 12.63
CA ASP A 108 8.61 23.36 12.17
C ASP A 108 8.33 22.92 10.73
N LEU A 109 9.31 22.97 9.83
CA LEU A 109 9.21 22.42 8.47
C LEU A 109 8.87 20.93 8.49
N LYS A 110 9.51 20.13 9.36
CA LYS A 110 9.19 18.70 9.52
C LYS A 110 7.76 18.50 10.00
N ARG A 111 7.27 19.30 10.95
CA ARG A 111 5.88 19.21 11.43
C ARG A 111 4.89 19.49 10.31
N ILE A 112 5.12 20.49 9.50
CA ILE A 112 4.25 20.87 8.38
C ILE A 112 4.29 19.82 7.29
N THR A 113 5.48 19.44 6.84
CA THR A 113 5.64 18.46 5.78
C THR A 113 5.16 17.07 6.20
N SER A 114 5.10 16.77 7.51
CA SER A 114 4.54 15.50 8.02
C SER A 114 3.05 15.33 7.70
N LYS A 115 2.33 16.42 7.40
CA LYS A 115 0.91 16.38 6.99
C LYS A 115 0.75 16.05 5.50
N VAL A 116 1.80 16.22 4.70
CA VAL A 116 1.77 15.94 3.27
C VAL A 116 2.11 14.47 3.06
N LYS A 117 1.13 13.66 2.64
CA LYS A 117 1.31 12.23 2.35
C LYS A 117 2.40 12.03 1.29
N GLY A 118 3.33 11.11 1.58
CA GLY A 118 4.42 10.79 0.66
C GLY A 118 5.66 11.65 0.85
N SER A 119 5.62 12.69 1.67
CA SER A 119 6.83 13.45 2.04
C SER A 119 7.78 12.61 2.93
N PRO A 120 9.09 12.90 2.94
CA PRO A 120 10.03 12.24 3.84
C PRO A 120 9.59 12.29 5.31
N SER A 121 9.13 13.46 5.77
CA SER A 121 8.69 13.65 7.17
C SER A 121 7.41 12.85 7.50
N TRP A 122 6.52 12.66 6.52
CA TRP A 122 5.36 11.79 6.69
C TRP A 122 5.80 10.32 6.85
N PHE A 123 6.75 9.85 6.03
CA PHE A 123 7.31 8.52 6.16
C PHE A 123 8.06 8.32 7.48
N ASP A 124 8.82 9.31 7.94
CA ASP A 124 9.48 9.28 9.26
C ASP A 124 8.46 9.14 10.39
N GLY A 125 7.33 9.83 10.29
CA GLY A 125 6.23 9.69 11.24
C GLY A 125 5.67 8.25 11.27
N LYS A 126 5.50 7.63 10.09
CA LYS A 126 5.05 6.24 9.98
C LYS A 126 6.10 5.24 10.47
N CYS A 127 7.38 5.49 10.21
CA CYS A 127 8.46 4.68 10.75
C CYS A 127 8.49 4.72 12.28
N ARG A 128 8.38 5.91 12.89
CA ARG A 128 8.31 6.05 14.35
C ARG A 128 7.11 5.35 14.96
N GLN A 129 5.94 5.46 14.32
CA GLN A 129 4.74 4.74 14.74
C GLN A 129 4.99 3.23 14.75
N LEU A 130 5.58 2.69 13.69
CA LEU A 130 5.89 1.26 13.60
C LEU A 130 6.96 0.83 14.62
N GLN A 131 7.98 1.66 14.85
CA GLN A 131 9.00 1.41 15.88
C GLN A 131 8.38 1.39 17.29
N SER A 132 7.45 2.30 17.59
CA SER A 132 6.74 2.31 18.88
C SER A 132 5.93 1.03 19.09
N ILE A 133 5.29 0.50 18.03
CA ILE A 133 4.59 -0.78 18.09
C ILE A 133 5.58 -1.93 18.35
N ASP A 134 6.73 -1.93 17.64
CA ASP A 134 7.78 -2.95 17.84
C ASP A 134 8.38 -2.89 19.26
N LEU A 135 8.50 -1.70 19.86
CA LEU A 135 8.97 -1.53 21.24
C LEU A 135 7.94 -2.02 22.26
N GLU A 136 6.66 -1.74 22.05
CA GLU A 136 5.59 -2.13 22.98
C GLU A 136 5.28 -3.62 22.89
N LYS A 137 5.20 -4.18 21.70
CA LYS A 137 4.71 -5.56 21.45
C LYS A 137 5.83 -6.55 21.15
N GLY A 138 7.07 -6.09 21.08
CA GLY A 138 8.20 -6.92 20.63
C GLY A 138 8.20 -7.12 19.12
N PRO A 139 9.09 -7.99 18.59
CA PRO A 139 9.19 -8.29 17.16
C PRO A 139 7.91 -8.95 16.66
N CYS A 140 7.48 -8.60 15.43
CA CYS A 140 6.32 -9.25 14.84
C CYS A 140 6.58 -10.75 14.61
N THR A 141 5.54 -11.57 14.80
CA THR A 141 5.60 -13.01 14.56
C THR A 141 5.78 -13.33 13.08
N LEU A 142 5.01 -12.68 12.22
CA LEU A 142 4.99 -12.93 10.78
C LEU A 142 5.08 -11.62 10.01
N PHE A 143 5.80 -11.68 8.88
CA PHE A 143 5.72 -10.68 7.82
C PHE A 143 5.06 -11.31 6.60
N LEU A 144 3.84 -10.90 6.31
CA LEU A 144 3.01 -11.44 5.25
C LEU A 144 2.89 -10.45 4.10
N THR A 145 2.97 -10.94 2.87
CA THR A 145 2.68 -10.16 1.66
C THR A 145 1.58 -10.83 0.87
N LEU A 146 0.48 -10.10 0.62
CA LEU A 146 -0.60 -10.54 -0.27
C LEU A 146 -0.54 -9.70 -1.54
N SER A 147 -0.22 -10.35 -2.65
CA SER A 147 -0.17 -9.72 -3.98
C SER A 147 -1.44 -10.03 -4.75
N CYS A 148 -1.95 -9.07 -5.50
CA CYS A 148 -3.02 -9.36 -6.43
C CYS A 148 -2.46 -10.11 -7.66
N ASN A 149 -3.33 -10.88 -8.30
CA ASN A 149 -3.05 -11.53 -9.57
C ASN A 149 -4.11 -11.09 -10.59
N GLU A 150 -4.00 -9.84 -10.96
CA GLU A 150 -4.95 -9.13 -11.82
C GLU A 150 -5.19 -9.80 -13.17
N TYR A 151 -4.21 -10.59 -13.64
CA TYR A 151 -4.31 -11.30 -14.91
C TYR A 151 -5.05 -12.64 -14.82
N ALA A 152 -5.16 -13.24 -13.64
CA ALA A 152 -5.65 -14.60 -13.49
C ALA A 152 -6.83 -14.76 -12.52
N TRP A 153 -7.30 -13.67 -11.91
CA TRP A 153 -8.47 -13.70 -11.03
C TRP A 153 -9.76 -13.63 -11.84
N THR A 154 -10.29 -14.80 -12.21
CA THR A 154 -11.53 -14.92 -13.01
C THR A 154 -12.74 -14.29 -12.31
N ASP A 155 -12.86 -14.49 -11.00
CA ASP A 155 -13.89 -13.89 -10.15
C ASP A 155 -13.86 -12.35 -10.15
N CYS A 156 -12.65 -11.76 -10.15
CA CYS A 156 -12.49 -10.32 -10.32
C CYS A 156 -12.91 -9.86 -11.72
N HIS A 157 -12.53 -10.61 -12.75
CA HIS A 157 -12.92 -10.28 -14.11
C HIS A 157 -14.44 -10.33 -14.30
N GLU A 158 -15.11 -11.35 -13.76
CA GLU A 158 -16.57 -11.47 -13.77
C GLU A 158 -17.24 -10.28 -13.07
N TYR A 159 -16.75 -9.91 -11.89
CA TYR A 159 -17.22 -8.72 -11.18
C TYR A 159 -17.07 -7.44 -12.02
N LEU A 160 -15.92 -7.25 -12.67
CA LEU A 160 -15.65 -6.08 -13.49
C LEU A 160 -16.51 -6.05 -14.76
N ILE A 161 -16.78 -7.20 -15.40
CA ILE A 161 -17.70 -7.33 -16.55
C ILE A 161 -19.12 -6.98 -16.13
N GLN A 162 -19.60 -7.49 -15.01
CA GLN A 162 -20.94 -7.17 -14.50
C GLN A 162 -21.13 -5.66 -14.26
N ARG A 163 -20.08 -4.98 -13.82
CA ARG A 163 -20.12 -3.52 -13.63
C ARG A 163 -19.96 -2.73 -14.93
N ASN A 164 -19.47 -3.34 -15.98
CA ASN A 164 -19.11 -2.71 -17.24
C ASN A 164 -19.55 -3.56 -18.44
N PRO A 165 -20.86 -3.83 -18.61
CA PRO A 165 -21.35 -4.70 -19.67
C PRO A 165 -21.05 -4.14 -21.07
N ASP A 166 -20.90 -2.83 -21.20
CA ASP A 166 -20.53 -2.14 -22.42
C ASP A 166 -19.08 -2.40 -22.88
N LEU A 167 -18.23 -2.94 -22.02
CA LEU A 167 -16.84 -3.27 -22.37
C LEU A 167 -16.66 -4.72 -22.88
N ILE A 168 -17.74 -5.49 -23.00
CA ILE A 168 -17.67 -6.92 -23.31
C ILE A 168 -16.98 -7.22 -24.65
N ASP A 169 -17.16 -6.36 -25.64
CA ASP A 169 -16.55 -6.54 -26.97
C ASP A 169 -15.05 -6.22 -26.94
N LEU A 170 -14.62 -5.26 -26.12
CA LEU A 170 -13.20 -5.01 -25.87
C LEU A 170 -12.55 -6.19 -25.16
N VAL A 171 -13.27 -6.78 -24.20
CA VAL A 171 -12.80 -7.99 -23.47
C VAL A 171 -12.64 -9.17 -24.41
N LYS A 172 -13.58 -9.41 -25.33
CA LYS A 172 -13.47 -10.46 -26.36
C LYS A 172 -12.24 -10.26 -27.25
N LYS A 173 -11.94 -9.01 -27.61
CA LYS A 173 -10.82 -8.66 -28.51
C LYS A 173 -9.46 -8.73 -27.82
N TYR A 174 -9.34 -8.24 -26.60
CA TYR A 174 -8.05 -8.02 -25.93
C TYR A 174 -7.84 -8.90 -24.69
N GLY A 175 -8.87 -9.62 -24.24
CA GLY A 175 -8.86 -10.40 -23.01
C GLY A 175 -9.32 -9.62 -21.78
N SER A 176 -9.78 -10.36 -20.75
CA SER A 176 -10.38 -9.80 -19.55
C SER A 176 -9.42 -8.99 -18.67
N HIS A 177 -8.12 -9.19 -18.85
CA HIS A 177 -7.10 -8.49 -18.06
C HIS A 177 -7.05 -6.97 -18.31
N ILE A 178 -7.62 -6.47 -19.44
CA ILE A 178 -7.69 -5.02 -19.70
C ILE A 178 -8.65 -4.29 -18.76
N LEU A 179 -9.59 -5.01 -18.15
CA LEU A 179 -10.65 -4.41 -17.32
C LEU A 179 -10.10 -3.67 -16.11
N PHE A 180 -9.00 -4.11 -15.51
CA PHE A 180 -8.41 -3.41 -14.38
C PHE A 180 -7.79 -2.06 -14.78
N LEU A 181 -7.39 -1.90 -16.05
CA LEU A 181 -6.90 -0.64 -16.60
C LEU A 181 -8.06 0.29 -16.97
N LEU A 182 -9.15 -0.27 -17.47
CA LEU A 182 -10.32 0.50 -17.93
C LEU A 182 -11.23 0.94 -16.77
N ASP A 183 -11.31 0.16 -15.68
CA ASP A 183 -12.05 0.52 -14.48
C ASP A 183 -11.20 0.28 -13.22
N PRO A 184 -10.15 1.11 -13.01
CA PRO A 184 -9.23 0.93 -11.88
C PRO A 184 -9.91 1.13 -10.53
N VAL A 185 -10.96 1.92 -10.45
CA VAL A 185 -11.70 2.17 -9.19
C VAL A 185 -12.44 0.93 -8.75
N SER A 186 -13.19 0.27 -9.65
CA SER A 186 -13.89 -0.98 -9.32
C SER A 186 -12.90 -2.10 -9.00
N PHE A 187 -11.79 -2.18 -9.73
CA PHE A 187 -10.71 -3.13 -9.44
C PHE A 187 -10.13 -2.92 -8.03
N MET A 188 -9.80 -1.68 -7.67
CA MET A 188 -9.27 -1.36 -6.35
C MET A 188 -10.26 -1.64 -5.22
N ASN A 189 -11.55 -1.38 -5.44
CA ASN A 189 -12.60 -1.70 -4.47
C ASN A 189 -12.72 -3.22 -4.27
N TYR A 190 -12.67 -4.00 -5.35
CA TYR A 190 -12.69 -5.46 -5.29
C TYR A 190 -11.47 -6.01 -4.54
N TRP A 191 -10.26 -5.53 -4.89
CA TRP A 191 -9.04 -5.93 -4.22
C TRP A 191 -9.06 -5.59 -2.73
N LYS A 192 -9.50 -4.37 -2.39
CA LYS A 192 -9.64 -3.95 -0.99
C LYS A 192 -10.61 -4.85 -0.24
N TRP A 193 -11.76 -5.16 -0.83
CA TRP A 193 -12.73 -6.09 -0.24
C TRP A 193 -12.10 -7.46 0.05
N ARG A 194 -11.29 -8.01 -0.85
CA ARG A 194 -10.57 -9.28 -0.60
C ARG A 194 -9.59 -9.18 0.56
N VAL A 195 -8.84 -8.08 0.65
CA VAL A 195 -7.91 -7.84 1.77
C VAL A 195 -8.66 -7.70 3.08
N ASP A 196 -9.74 -6.94 3.11
CA ASP A 196 -10.58 -6.76 4.29
C ASP A 196 -11.22 -8.10 4.73
N ALA A 197 -11.68 -8.91 3.77
CA ALA A 197 -12.19 -10.25 4.05
C ALA A 197 -11.11 -11.18 4.62
N PHE A 198 -9.89 -11.14 4.06
CA PHE A 198 -8.75 -11.88 4.61
C PHE A 198 -8.46 -11.47 6.06
N ILE A 199 -8.41 -10.18 6.35
CA ILE A 199 -8.18 -9.68 7.71
C ILE A 199 -9.28 -10.17 8.64
N LYS A 200 -10.55 -10.01 8.24
CA LYS A 200 -11.69 -10.36 9.08
C LYS A 200 -11.80 -11.87 9.32
N VAL A 201 -11.58 -12.69 8.29
CA VAL A 201 -11.82 -14.14 8.36
C VAL A 201 -10.56 -14.92 8.71
N ALA A 202 -9.44 -14.60 8.07
CA ALA A 202 -8.21 -15.36 8.22
C ALA A 202 -7.36 -14.89 9.41
N LEU A 203 -7.17 -13.60 9.60
CA LEU A 203 -6.51 -13.08 10.80
C LEU A 203 -7.43 -13.07 12.02
N ASN A 204 -8.73 -12.80 11.80
CA ASN A 204 -9.75 -12.81 12.85
C ASN A 204 -9.32 -12.07 14.14
N PRO A 205 -8.97 -10.78 14.07
CA PRO A 205 -8.37 -10.06 15.20
C PRO A 205 -9.31 -9.92 16.40
N ASP A 206 -10.62 -9.98 16.17
CA ASP A 206 -11.66 -9.89 17.21
C ASP A 206 -12.03 -11.26 17.80
N GLY A 207 -11.47 -12.33 17.25
CA GLY A 207 -11.75 -13.70 17.69
C GLY A 207 -10.58 -14.36 18.41
N ASP A 208 -10.77 -15.62 18.78
CA ASP A 208 -9.78 -16.36 19.59
C ASP A 208 -8.66 -17.00 18.77
N LYS A 209 -8.89 -17.26 17.49
CA LYS A 209 -7.89 -17.94 16.62
C LYS A 209 -7.93 -17.42 15.20
N SER A 210 -6.72 -17.18 14.67
CA SER A 210 -6.48 -16.97 13.24
C SER A 210 -6.30 -18.30 12.51
N ILE A 211 -6.14 -18.25 11.17
CA ILE A 211 -5.77 -19.43 10.36
C ILE A 211 -4.45 -20.08 10.81
N PHE A 212 -3.59 -19.36 11.52
CA PHE A 212 -2.35 -19.89 12.09
C PHE A 212 -2.58 -20.69 13.38
N GLY A 213 -3.81 -20.78 13.89
CA GLY A 213 -4.17 -21.48 15.10
C GLY A 213 -3.90 -20.70 16.41
N TYR A 214 -3.47 -19.45 16.30
CA TYR A 214 -3.17 -18.55 17.40
C TYR A 214 -4.01 -17.29 17.30
N LYS A 215 -4.27 -16.62 18.42
CA LYS A 215 -4.97 -15.34 18.45
C LYS A 215 -4.12 -14.26 17.80
N CYS A 216 -4.71 -13.45 16.94
CA CYS A 216 -4.05 -12.28 16.38
C CYS A 216 -4.19 -11.10 17.35
N LEU A 217 -3.11 -10.75 18.05
CA LEU A 217 -3.09 -9.63 18.99
C LEU A 217 -3.11 -8.29 18.31
N TYR A 218 -2.39 -8.18 17.19
CA TYR A 218 -2.25 -6.95 16.44
C TYR A 218 -1.75 -7.22 15.02
N TYR A 219 -2.07 -6.34 14.10
CA TYR A 219 -1.48 -6.31 12.78
C TYR A 219 -1.26 -4.87 12.32
N TYR A 220 -0.23 -4.67 11.49
CA TYR A 220 0.03 -3.42 10.80
C TYR A 220 0.13 -3.69 9.31
N ALA A 221 -0.75 -3.08 8.53
CA ALA A 221 -0.84 -3.31 7.08
C ALA A 221 -0.49 -2.05 6.30
N ARG A 222 0.27 -2.22 5.21
CA ARG A 222 0.61 -1.16 4.28
C ARG A 222 0.39 -1.61 2.85
N ILE A 223 -0.39 -0.82 2.11
CA ILE A 223 -0.61 -1.03 0.68
C ILE A 223 0.52 -0.35 -0.09
N GLU A 224 1.07 -1.07 -1.06
CA GLU A 224 2.05 -0.57 -2.02
C GLU A 224 1.59 -0.92 -3.43
N PHE A 225 2.02 -0.12 -4.42
CA PHE A 225 1.73 -0.35 -5.82
C PHE A 225 3.01 -0.75 -6.54
N GLN A 226 2.94 -1.81 -7.34
CA GLN A 226 4.03 -2.21 -8.22
C GLN A 226 4.09 -1.27 -9.43
N GLU A 227 5.21 -1.24 -10.17
CA GLU A 227 5.36 -0.39 -11.37
C GLU A 227 4.21 -0.52 -12.38
N ARG A 228 3.61 -1.72 -12.50
CA ARG A 228 2.46 -1.97 -13.37
C ARG A 228 1.12 -1.50 -12.78
N GLY A 229 1.11 -0.82 -11.64
CA GLY A 229 -0.10 -0.34 -10.96
C GLY A 229 -0.81 -1.38 -10.09
N ALA A 230 -0.34 -2.63 -10.07
CA ALA A 230 -0.95 -3.69 -9.27
C ALA A 230 -0.71 -3.48 -7.78
N PRO A 231 -1.77 -3.50 -6.93
CA PRO A 231 -1.61 -3.33 -5.49
C PRO A 231 -1.12 -4.62 -4.84
N HIS A 232 -0.32 -4.47 -3.79
CA HIS A 232 -0.05 -5.51 -2.82
C HIS A 232 -0.03 -4.93 -1.41
N VAL A 233 -0.27 -5.76 -0.43
CA VAL A 233 -0.23 -5.36 0.97
C VAL A 233 0.86 -6.12 1.71
N HIS A 234 1.68 -5.37 2.44
CA HIS A 234 2.61 -5.92 3.42
C HIS A 234 2.00 -5.80 4.80
N MET A 235 2.03 -6.90 5.56
CA MET A 235 1.51 -6.93 6.91
C MET A 235 2.55 -7.46 7.89
N LYS A 236 2.73 -6.77 9.01
CA LYS A 236 3.35 -7.31 10.22
C LYS A 236 2.23 -7.83 11.10
N ILE A 237 2.36 -9.04 11.62
CA ILE A 237 1.35 -9.72 12.41
C ILE A 237 1.97 -10.17 13.72
N TRP A 238 1.29 -9.90 14.83
CA TRP A 238 1.67 -10.35 16.17
C TRP A 238 0.65 -11.38 16.64
N LEU A 239 1.12 -12.58 16.91
CA LEU A 239 0.31 -13.69 17.39
C LEU A 239 0.59 -13.93 18.88
N GLU A 240 -0.43 -14.36 19.60
CA GLU A 240 -0.35 -14.66 21.02
C GLU A 240 0.30 -16.03 21.29
N ASN A 241 1.10 -16.14 22.35
CA ASN A 241 1.67 -17.41 22.83
C ASN A 241 2.46 -18.20 21.78
N VAL A 242 3.20 -17.50 20.93
CA VAL A 242 4.08 -18.10 19.92
C VAL A 242 5.55 -18.01 20.38
N PRO A 243 6.40 -18.97 20.00
CA PRO A 243 7.81 -18.91 20.35
C PRO A 243 8.51 -17.75 19.64
N VAL A 244 9.37 -17.05 20.39
CA VAL A 244 10.13 -15.88 19.93
C VAL A 244 11.58 -16.27 19.67
N TYR A 245 12.05 -16.01 18.45
CA TYR A 245 13.45 -16.29 18.08
C TYR A 245 14.42 -15.43 18.90
N GLY A 246 15.44 -16.10 19.46
CA GLY A 246 16.44 -15.47 20.34
C GLY A 246 16.03 -15.40 21.81
N ILE A 247 14.80 -15.82 22.16
CA ILE A 247 14.30 -15.92 23.54
C ILE A 247 13.97 -17.37 23.85
N ASP A 248 13.13 -18.00 23.01
CA ASP A 248 12.73 -19.40 23.17
C ASP A 248 13.75 -20.38 22.55
N PRO A 249 13.76 -21.65 22.97
CA PRO A 249 14.59 -22.68 22.37
C PRO A 249 14.40 -22.76 20.85
N GLU A 250 15.50 -22.83 20.12
CA GLU A 250 15.51 -22.81 18.65
C GLU A 250 14.62 -23.91 18.03
N ASP A 251 14.55 -25.07 18.67
CA ASP A 251 13.72 -26.18 18.18
C ASP A 251 12.22 -25.86 18.24
N LYS A 252 11.75 -25.17 19.28
CA LYS A 252 10.36 -24.71 19.36
C LYS A 252 10.05 -23.69 18.25
N VAL A 253 10.97 -22.78 18.00
CA VAL A 253 10.83 -21.80 16.89
C VAL A 253 10.81 -22.51 15.55
N LYS A 254 11.69 -23.47 15.31
CA LYS A 254 11.72 -24.26 14.08
C LYS A 254 10.45 -25.08 13.88
N GLU A 255 9.91 -25.67 14.95
CA GLU A 255 8.64 -26.41 14.91
C GLU A 255 7.48 -25.47 14.51
N PHE A 256 7.39 -24.29 15.15
CA PHE A 256 6.41 -23.28 14.78
C PHE A 256 6.51 -22.89 13.30
N ILE A 257 7.72 -22.65 12.80
CA ILE A 257 7.94 -22.29 11.39
C ILE A 257 7.51 -23.46 10.48
N ARG A 258 7.93 -24.70 10.75
CA ARG A 258 7.56 -25.87 9.93
C ARG A 258 6.05 -26.10 9.87
N LYS A 259 5.34 -25.81 10.98
CA LYS A 259 3.89 -25.95 11.06
C LYS A 259 3.15 -24.89 10.24
N ASN A 260 3.62 -23.64 10.27
CA ASN A 260 2.87 -22.49 9.76
C ASN A 260 3.37 -21.98 8.41
N ILE A 261 4.65 -22.22 8.07
CA ILE A 261 5.26 -21.71 6.84
C ILE A 261 5.88 -22.91 6.09
N THR A 262 5.15 -23.43 5.14
CA THR A 262 5.61 -24.56 4.33
C THR A 262 5.95 -24.12 2.92
N CYS A 263 7.01 -24.69 2.34
CA CYS A 263 7.38 -24.51 0.95
C CYS A 263 7.39 -25.86 0.17
N ARG A 264 6.81 -26.91 0.74
CA ARG A 264 6.65 -28.19 0.06
C ARG A 264 5.62 -28.09 -1.06
N LEU A 265 5.86 -28.76 -2.17
CA LEU A 265 4.84 -28.94 -3.18
C LEU A 265 3.83 -29.97 -2.65
N PRO A 266 2.52 -29.66 -2.61
CA PRO A 266 1.49 -30.60 -2.18
C PRO A 266 1.47 -31.85 -3.06
N ASP A 267 1.03 -32.97 -2.50
CA ASP A 267 0.85 -34.21 -3.26
C ASP A 267 -0.33 -34.08 -4.23
N LYS A 268 -0.06 -34.31 -5.51
CA LYS A 268 -1.08 -34.15 -6.58
C LYS A 268 -2.30 -35.08 -6.39
N ASN A 269 -2.07 -36.26 -5.82
CA ASN A 269 -3.14 -37.24 -5.63
C ASN A 269 -3.91 -37.04 -4.33
N LYS A 270 -3.22 -36.64 -3.26
CA LYS A 270 -3.82 -36.43 -1.94
C LYS A 270 -4.46 -35.05 -1.79
N GLU A 271 -3.85 -34.04 -2.39
CA GLU A 271 -4.24 -32.63 -2.26
C GLU A 271 -4.36 -31.95 -3.65
N PRO A 272 -5.19 -32.45 -4.59
CA PRO A 272 -5.19 -32.01 -5.98
C PRO A 272 -5.51 -30.53 -6.16
N LEU A 273 -6.44 -29.99 -5.39
CA LEU A 273 -6.79 -28.57 -5.42
C LEU A 273 -5.63 -27.70 -4.93
N LEU A 274 -5.06 -28.04 -3.78
CA LEU A 274 -3.93 -27.29 -3.20
C LEU A 274 -2.71 -27.37 -4.12
N TYR A 275 -2.41 -28.54 -4.69
CA TYR A 275 -1.36 -28.72 -5.70
C TYR A 275 -1.55 -27.77 -6.88
N SER A 276 -2.78 -27.71 -7.42
CA SER A 276 -3.11 -26.84 -8.55
C SER A 276 -2.88 -25.36 -8.21
N LEU A 277 -3.37 -24.92 -7.05
CA LEU A 277 -3.23 -23.53 -6.58
C LEU A 277 -1.75 -23.16 -6.37
N VAL A 278 -0.99 -23.98 -5.65
CA VAL A 278 0.43 -23.74 -5.40
C VAL A 278 1.23 -23.71 -6.71
N ASN A 279 0.99 -24.70 -7.59
CA ASN A 279 1.69 -24.77 -8.87
C ASN A 279 1.34 -23.59 -9.80
N ARG A 280 0.10 -23.08 -9.73
CA ARG A 280 -0.36 -21.95 -10.55
C ARG A 280 0.13 -20.60 -10.01
N PHE A 281 0.05 -20.35 -8.72
CA PHE A 281 0.17 -19.02 -8.13
C PHE A 281 1.44 -18.81 -7.29
N GLN A 282 2.01 -19.84 -6.70
CA GLN A 282 3.13 -19.68 -5.77
C GLN A 282 4.47 -20.20 -6.32
N ARG A 283 4.42 -21.09 -7.30
CA ARG A 283 5.64 -21.64 -7.88
C ARG A 283 6.28 -20.67 -8.87
N HIS A 284 7.55 -20.34 -8.67
CA HIS A 284 8.28 -19.50 -9.62
C HIS A 284 8.41 -20.16 -10.99
N LYS A 285 7.99 -19.46 -12.03
CA LYS A 285 8.20 -19.83 -13.43
C LYS A 285 9.04 -18.74 -14.08
N CYS A 286 10.21 -19.13 -14.62
CA CYS A 286 11.06 -18.21 -15.33
C CYS A 286 10.37 -17.69 -16.60
N SER A 287 10.37 -16.39 -16.76
CA SER A 287 9.92 -15.68 -17.96
C SER A 287 11.11 -15.01 -18.66
N SER A 288 10.90 -14.47 -19.84
CA SER A 288 11.88 -13.63 -20.53
C SER A 288 12.39 -12.48 -19.66
N TYR A 289 11.55 -11.97 -18.75
CA TYR A 289 11.95 -10.95 -17.78
C TYR A 289 12.95 -11.45 -16.75
N CYS A 290 12.83 -12.71 -16.29
CA CYS A 290 13.79 -13.32 -15.36
C CYS A 290 15.15 -13.58 -16.01
N ILE A 291 15.17 -13.89 -17.30
CA ILE A 291 16.37 -14.36 -18.04
C ILE A 291 17.02 -13.23 -18.85
N LYS A 292 16.48 -11.99 -18.79
CA LYS A 292 17.04 -10.84 -19.52
C LYS A 292 18.56 -10.74 -19.32
N LYS A 293 19.32 -10.82 -20.43
CA LYS A 293 20.78 -10.65 -20.51
C LYS A 293 21.64 -11.63 -19.70
N LYS A 294 21.09 -12.61 -18.98
CA LYS A 294 21.84 -13.62 -18.23
C LYS A 294 21.31 -15.01 -18.52
N ARG A 295 22.18 -16.00 -18.57
CA ARG A 295 21.82 -17.43 -18.71
C ARG A 295 21.06 -17.98 -17.49
N PHE A 296 20.94 -17.20 -16.40
CA PHE A 296 20.39 -17.63 -15.14
C PHE A 296 19.22 -16.73 -14.72
N CYS A 297 18.28 -17.32 -13.99
CA CYS A 297 17.19 -16.57 -13.39
C CYS A 297 17.72 -15.46 -12.48
N ARG A 298 17.25 -14.20 -12.67
CA ARG A 298 17.65 -13.05 -11.84
C ARG A 298 17.32 -13.23 -10.37
N MET A 299 16.34 -14.10 -10.05
CA MET A 299 15.92 -14.45 -8.68
C MET A 299 16.73 -15.61 -8.09
N GLY A 300 17.70 -16.15 -8.88
CA GLY A 300 18.55 -17.25 -8.47
C GLY A 300 17.82 -18.59 -8.38
N PHE A 301 16.78 -18.83 -9.18
CA PHE A 301 16.13 -20.14 -9.27
C PHE A 301 16.81 -21.04 -10.32
N PRO A 302 16.81 -22.38 -10.10
CA PRO A 302 16.36 -23.10 -8.91
C PRO A 302 17.26 -22.83 -7.70
N LYS A 303 16.66 -22.76 -6.50
CA LYS A 303 17.41 -22.66 -5.25
C LYS A 303 17.95 -24.03 -4.85
N GLN A 304 19.08 -24.04 -4.13
CA GLN A 304 19.62 -25.27 -3.58
C GLN A 304 18.66 -25.87 -2.56
N VAL A 305 18.35 -27.14 -2.69
CA VAL A 305 17.49 -27.87 -1.75
C VAL A 305 18.23 -28.03 -0.42
N SER A 306 17.54 -27.79 0.68
CA SER A 306 18.03 -28.03 2.02
C SER A 306 17.00 -28.82 2.81
N ASN A 307 17.45 -29.89 3.46
CA ASN A 307 16.63 -30.71 4.36
C ASN A 307 16.51 -30.09 5.76
N GLU A 308 17.31 -29.05 6.04
CA GLU A 308 17.35 -28.40 7.33
C GLU A 308 16.84 -26.97 7.26
N LEU A 309 16.04 -26.59 8.24
CA LEU A 309 15.66 -25.21 8.48
C LEU A 309 16.84 -24.49 9.15
N ARG A 310 17.47 -23.58 8.42
CA ARG A 310 18.57 -22.77 8.95
C ARG A 310 18.04 -21.43 9.46
N MET A 311 18.36 -21.10 10.69
CA MET A 311 18.05 -19.81 11.30
C MET A 311 19.27 -18.90 11.16
N ASN A 312 19.08 -17.68 10.67
CA ASN A 312 20.14 -16.69 10.68
C ASN A 312 20.36 -16.18 12.10
N GLN A 313 21.61 -16.11 12.56
CA GLN A 313 21.91 -15.51 13.86
C GLN A 313 21.46 -14.04 13.85
N ILE A 314 20.87 -13.61 14.96
CA ILE A 314 20.63 -12.20 15.22
C ILE A 314 22.00 -11.56 15.44
N LYS A 315 22.54 -10.92 14.39
CA LYS A 315 23.77 -10.13 14.56
C LYS A 315 23.42 -8.98 15.49
N ASP A 316 24.15 -8.87 16.59
CA ASP A 316 24.02 -7.81 17.57
C ASP A 316 23.91 -6.45 16.89
N VAL A 317 22.76 -5.83 16.97
CA VAL A 317 22.49 -4.47 16.50
C VAL A 317 23.08 -3.42 17.46
N ALA A 318 23.82 -3.88 18.47
CA ALA A 318 24.40 -3.09 19.55
C ALA A 318 25.71 -2.40 19.19
N LYS A 319 25.83 -1.78 18.00
CA LYS A 319 26.86 -0.71 17.79
C LYS A 319 26.32 0.27 16.74
N GLY A 320 25.71 1.30 17.21
CA GLY A 320 25.26 2.53 16.57
C GLY A 320 25.89 2.95 15.24
N ARG A 321 25.54 2.29 14.14
CA ARG A 321 25.80 2.80 12.80
C ARG A 321 24.61 2.50 11.91
N SER A 322 24.01 3.61 11.43
CA SER A 322 23.12 3.70 10.27
C SER A 322 22.30 2.44 9.94
N VAL A 323 21.08 2.41 10.43
CA VAL A 323 20.04 1.39 10.21
C VAL A 323 19.76 1.11 8.70
N ASN A 324 20.21 1.97 7.80
CA ASN A 324 19.86 1.90 6.38
C ASN A 324 20.69 0.92 5.52
N ARG A 325 21.88 0.49 5.94
CA ARG A 325 22.67 -0.47 5.16
C ARG A 325 22.51 -1.94 5.56
N LYS A 326 22.04 -2.24 6.77
CA LYS A 326 21.92 -3.62 7.30
C LYS A 326 20.52 -4.23 7.19
N ARG A 327 19.51 -3.50 6.69
CA ARG A 327 18.17 -4.06 6.44
C ARG A 327 18.15 -5.19 5.39
N LYS A 328 19.11 -5.23 4.47
CA LYS A 328 19.20 -6.35 3.50
C LYS A 328 19.56 -7.68 4.15
N ASP A 329 20.28 -7.68 5.26
CA ASP A 329 20.77 -8.91 5.89
C ASP A 329 19.78 -9.52 6.89
N LEU A 330 18.87 -8.74 7.46
CA LEU A 330 17.81 -9.22 8.39
C LEU A 330 16.65 -9.95 7.67
N TYR A 331 16.53 -9.78 6.36
CA TYR A 331 15.48 -10.41 5.55
C TYR A 331 16.01 -11.50 4.61
N ASN A 332 17.25 -11.94 4.77
CA ASN A 332 17.75 -13.14 4.14
C ASN A 332 17.33 -14.39 4.93
N LEU A 333 16.03 -14.53 5.18
CA LEU A 333 15.45 -15.85 5.32
C LEU A 333 15.75 -16.58 4.01
N PRO A 334 16.21 -17.84 4.02
CA PRO A 334 16.36 -18.59 2.80
C PRO A 334 15.01 -18.58 2.09
N ARG A 335 14.94 -17.88 0.98
CA ARG A 335 13.77 -17.88 0.10
C ARG A 335 13.75 -19.21 -0.62
N ASN A 336 13.47 -20.27 0.14
CA ASN A 336 13.24 -21.59 -0.39
C ASN A 336 11.76 -21.68 -0.74
N CYS A 337 11.41 -21.30 -1.96
CA CYS A 337 10.21 -21.72 -2.65
C CYS A 337 10.58 -22.15 -4.06
#